data_aa91edb33a8ced01bafa1bfb7f09bbf6
#
_entry.id   aa91edb33a8ced01bafa1bfb7f09bbf6
#
_cell.length_a   1.000
_cell.length_b   1.000
_cell.length_c   1.000
_cell.angle_alpha   90.00
_cell.angle_beta   90.00
_cell.angle_gamma   90.00
#
_symmetry.space_group_name_H-M   'P 1'
#
loop_
_entity.id
_entity.type
_entity.pdbx_description
1 polymer ?
#
loop_
_entity_poly.entity_id
_entity_poly.type
_entity_poly.pdbx_seq_one_letter_code
_entity_poly.pdbx_strand_id
1 'polypeptide(L)'
;MRQHKLWLCALLVLLLAALGAFGAAAETTVGMSGAGSFKMEQVYVNVPELDVYFYALDGDGNSYSPIKVQAAGPELTLGDRRLEVRSVAAASDPICYILALDNSKNIAPSEFYTMLGGVRKLINAMGDDDQLMLYTTAGSTECVLPATSDKNLMDKTLGSIKQVEGSMDTARLISAVYSELQSDYQALAPRKAAMIVTDAGQVLTNMTLFATLASDVSDQIGMAAYIYLMTDRPGVFETLESAADGRLVLCEASTLGDELKKKQEYLATALEIKTEVPESLYGERLETLTLAMPQLGSAIRSSQTVYMGYRLAKPQVTKVETLRRDKLRLTFNQPINENANKPQLYEVRSKDIWNWRVQVKSVTISEDARTAELEIEPLYKGDYTVALNRVSGKMSAANVSSSRDTATFKVFVWPRDRAFYFARFRVPLLIAAVLLLVLLGSWWGVRRRRKDFFRRSIEERWLS
;
A
#
# COMPACT_ATOMS: atom_id res chain seq x y z
N MET A 1 28.03 -5.80 31.55
CA MET A 1 27.41 -5.17 30.38
C MET A 1 28.16 -5.39 29.05
N ARG A 2 29.48 -5.62 28.97
CA ARG A 2 30.21 -5.88 27.72
C ARG A 2 29.97 -7.29 27.13
N GLN A 3 29.78 -8.31 27.96
CA GLN A 3 29.58 -9.70 27.48
C GLN A 3 28.19 -9.92 26.80
N HIS A 4 27.13 -9.26 27.24
CA HIS A 4 25.81 -9.41 26.60
C HIS A 4 25.74 -8.79 25.19
N LYS A 5 26.54 -7.77 24.91
CA LYS A 5 26.61 -7.18 23.56
C LYS A 5 27.34 -8.10 22.56
N LEU A 6 28.33 -8.83 23.02
CA LEU A 6 29.07 -9.81 22.19
C LEU A 6 28.18 -11.02 21.82
N TRP A 7 27.32 -11.48 22.74
CA TRP A 7 26.39 -12.57 22.47
C TRP A 7 25.24 -12.14 21.52
N LEU A 8 24.77 -10.90 21.61
CA LEU A 8 23.78 -10.37 20.67
C LEU A 8 24.34 -10.23 19.25
N CYS A 9 25.56 -9.73 19.10
CA CYS A 9 26.23 -9.66 17.81
C CYS A 9 26.52 -11.05 17.22
N ALA A 10 26.92 -12.03 18.03
CA ALA A 10 27.14 -13.40 17.59
C ALA A 10 25.82 -14.09 17.17
N LEU A 11 24.72 -13.82 17.87
CA LEU A 11 23.40 -14.33 17.51
C LEU A 11 22.87 -13.69 16.21
N LEU A 12 23.13 -12.40 16.02
CA LEU A 12 22.76 -11.68 14.79
C LEU A 12 23.54 -12.19 13.57
N VAL A 13 24.85 -12.44 13.74
CA VAL A 13 25.71 -13.01 12.69
C VAL A 13 25.32 -14.46 12.38
N LEU A 14 24.91 -15.25 13.39
CA LEU A 14 24.40 -16.61 13.19
C LEU A 14 23.02 -16.61 12.51
N LEU A 15 22.16 -15.64 12.82
CA LEU A 15 20.87 -15.47 12.14
C LEU A 15 21.06 -15.04 10.67
N LEU A 16 22.00 -14.13 10.40
CA LEU A 16 22.37 -13.71 9.05
C LEU A 16 23.03 -14.86 8.27
N ALA A 17 23.86 -15.68 8.90
CA ALA A 17 24.46 -16.84 8.27
C ALA A 17 23.44 -17.98 8.01
N ALA A 18 22.43 -18.12 8.86
CA ALA A 18 21.34 -19.07 8.64
C ALA A 18 20.38 -18.61 7.52
N LEU A 19 20.20 -17.29 7.36
CA LEU A 19 19.44 -16.71 6.24
C LEU A 19 20.22 -16.79 4.90
N GLY A 20 21.56 -16.73 4.94
CA GLY A 20 22.41 -16.89 3.77
C GLY A 20 22.57 -18.33 3.26
N ALA A 21 22.10 -19.35 4.02
CA ALA A 21 22.15 -20.75 3.60
C ALA A 21 20.89 -21.21 2.82
N PHE A 22 19.85 -20.39 2.76
CA PHE A 22 18.79 -20.59 1.79
C PHE A 22 19.29 -20.04 0.46
N GLY A 23 19.77 -20.96 -0.40
CA GLY A 23 20.35 -20.65 -1.67
C GLY A 23 19.50 -19.61 -2.41
N ALA A 24 20.12 -18.48 -2.70
CA ALA A 24 19.65 -17.56 -3.70
C ALA A 24 19.37 -18.39 -4.95
N ALA A 25 18.11 -18.58 -5.30
CA ALA A 25 17.77 -19.02 -6.63
C ALA A 25 18.24 -17.88 -7.54
N ALA A 26 19.45 -18.01 -8.07
CA ALA A 26 20.01 -17.04 -8.99
C ALA A 26 18.95 -16.76 -10.03
N GLU A 27 18.58 -15.50 -10.22
CA GLU A 27 17.77 -15.08 -11.36
C GLU A 27 18.50 -15.56 -12.61
N THR A 28 18.04 -16.69 -13.14
CA THR A 28 18.60 -17.20 -14.39
C THR A 28 17.88 -16.46 -15.50
N THR A 29 18.41 -15.31 -15.88
CA THR A 29 18.08 -14.68 -17.15
C THR A 29 18.66 -15.59 -18.24
N VAL A 30 17.88 -16.50 -18.75
CA VAL A 30 18.31 -17.36 -19.85
C VAL A 30 18.06 -16.60 -21.14
N GLY A 31 19.14 -16.23 -21.83
CA GLY A 31 19.06 -15.60 -23.14
C GLY A 31 18.29 -16.48 -24.12
N MET A 32 17.38 -15.86 -24.84
CA MET A 32 16.70 -16.53 -25.99
C MET A 32 17.74 -16.78 -27.06
N SER A 33 17.77 -18.01 -27.59
CA SER A 33 18.61 -18.34 -28.76
C SER A 33 18.08 -17.57 -29.96
N GLY A 34 18.72 -16.46 -30.33
CA GLY A 34 18.27 -15.53 -31.35
C GLY A 34 18.07 -14.10 -30.80
N ALA A 35 18.72 -13.81 -29.66
CA ALA A 35 18.87 -12.48 -29.03
C ALA A 35 17.59 -11.83 -28.55
N GLY A 36 17.02 -12.34 -27.48
CA GLY A 36 16.02 -11.60 -26.68
C GLY A 36 16.29 -11.80 -25.20
N SER A 37 15.77 -10.95 -24.35
CA SER A 37 15.82 -11.09 -22.89
C SER A 37 14.41 -11.32 -22.33
N PHE A 38 14.34 -12.22 -21.33
CA PHE A 38 13.10 -12.49 -20.61
C PHE A 38 13.41 -12.43 -19.11
N LYS A 39 12.72 -11.54 -18.42
CA LYS A 39 12.98 -11.32 -17.00
C LYS A 39 11.68 -11.00 -16.26
N MET A 40 11.40 -11.76 -15.22
CA MET A 40 10.38 -11.40 -14.24
C MET A 40 10.98 -10.33 -13.30
N GLU A 41 10.36 -9.15 -13.25
CA GLU A 41 10.89 -8.02 -12.52
C GLU A 41 10.24 -7.88 -11.15
N GLN A 42 8.93 -8.10 -11.08
CA GLN A 42 8.18 -7.90 -9.86
C GLN A 42 6.98 -8.83 -9.78
N VAL A 43 6.65 -9.22 -8.57
CA VAL A 43 5.43 -9.95 -8.25
C VAL A 43 4.69 -9.19 -7.17
N TYR A 44 3.46 -8.78 -7.45
CA TYR A 44 2.58 -8.17 -6.47
C TYR A 44 1.60 -9.22 -5.94
N VAL A 45 1.66 -9.46 -4.64
CA VAL A 45 0.81 -10.45 -3.95
C VAL A 45 -0.27 -9.70 -3.19
N ASN A 46 -1.50 -9.86 -3.64
CA ASN A 46 -2.70 -9.34 -3.00
C ASN A 46 -3.77 -10.44 -2.97
N VAL A 47 -3.48 -11.51 -2.24
CA VAL A 47 -4.29 -12.73 -2.21
C VAL A 47 -5.80 -12.43 -2.08
N PRO A 48 -6.66 -12.98 -2.96
CA PRO A 48 -6.41 -14.09 -3.90
C PRO A 48 -5.67 -13.71 -5.20
N GLU A 49 -5.50 -12.44 -5.51
CA GLU A 49 -4.87 -11.96 -6.72
C GLU A 49 -3.35 -12.02 -6.62
N LEU A 50 -2.72 -12.35 -7.73
CA LEU A 50 -1.28 -12.35 -7.95
C LEU A 50 -1.01 -11.70 -9.30
N ASP A 51 -0.31 -10.56 -9.29
CA ASP A 51 0.08 -9.85 -10.48
C ASP A 51 1.58 -10.04 -10.72
N VAL A 52 1.93 -10.51 -11.92
CA VAL A 52 3.31 -10.78 -12.31
C VAL A 52 3.72 -9.80 -13.39
N TYR A 53 4.68 -8.95 -13.09
CA TYR A 53 5.24 -7.99 -14.04
C TYR A 53 6.57 -8.49 -14.57
N PHE A 54 6.71 -8.51 -15.90
CA PHE A 54 7.90 -9.04 -16.55
C PHE A 54 8.20 -8.32 -17.84
N TYR A 55 9.42 -8.50 -18.31
CA TYR A 55 9.87 -8.00 -19.61
C TYR A 55 10.14 -9.17 -20.54
N ALA A 56 9.71 -9.04 -21.77
CA ALA A 56 10.05 -9.92 -22.87
C ALA A 56 10.52 -9.06 -24.04
N LEU A 57 11.82 -9.01 -24.26
CA LEU A 57 12.45 -8.17 -25.27
C LEU A 57 13.00 -9.03 -26.40
N ASP A 58 12.92 -8.51 -27.63
CA ASP A 58 13.58 -9.13 -28.79
C ASP A 58 15.09 -8.83 -28.79
N GLY A 59 15.81 -9.32 -29.82
CA GLY A 59 17.24 -9.09 -29.96
C GLY A 59 17.68 -7.65 -30.15
N ASP A 60 16.78 -6.81 -30.58
CA ASP A 60 17.00 -5.38 -30.77
C ASP A 60 16.60 -4.58 -29.50
N GLY A 61 16.14 -5.26 -28.44
CA GLY A 61 15.72 -4.65 -27.19
C GLY A 61 14.30 -4.10 -27.21
N ASN A 62 13.49 -4.38 -28.25
CA ASN A 62 12.10 -3.96 -28.30
C ASN A 62 11.20 -4.93 -27.53
N SER A 63 10.21 -4.42 -26.83
CA SER A 63 9.25 -5.23 -26.11
C SER A 63 8.37 -6.05 -27.07
N TYR A 64 8.20 -7.35 -26.77
CA TYR A 64 7.22 -8.16 -27.46
C TYR A 64 5.81 -7.67 -27.16
N SER A 65 4.93 -7.71 -28.16
CA SER A 65 3.52 -7.39 -27.92
C SER A 65 2.86 -8.45 -27.03
N PRO A 66 1.87 -8.07 -26.19
CA PRO A 66 1.13 -9.00 -25.34
C PRO A 66 0.56 -10.19 -26.13
N ILE A 67 0.07 -9.96 -27.34
CA ILE A 67 -0.48 -11.00 -28.23
C ILE A 67 0.57 -12.06 -28.58
N LYS A 68 1.80 -11.65 -28.90
CA LYS A 68 2.90 -12.57 -29.20
C LYS A 68 3.28 -13.40 -27.98
N VAL A 69 3.34 -12.77 -26.80
CA VAL A 69 3.66 -13.45 -25.55
C VAL A 69 2.53 -14.41 -25.14
N GLN A 70 1.27 -14.00 -25.29
CA GLN A 70 0.12 -14.89 -25.06
C GLN A 70 0.15 -16.11 -25.99
N ALA A 71 0.47 -15.91 -27.27
CA ALA A 71 0.60 -17.00 -28.26
C ALA A 71 1.76 -17.93 -27.96
N ALA A 72 2.80 -17.48 -27.25
CA ALA A 72 3.93 -18.28 -26.80
C ALA A 72 3.57 -19.25 -25.66
N GLY A 73 2.33 -19.22 -25.17
CA GLY A 73 1.82 -20.13 -24.14
C GLY A 73 2.54 -20.00 -22.80
N PRO A 74 2.49 -18.84 -22.15
CA PRO A 74 3.14 -18.64 -20.85
C PRO A 74 2.59 -19.63 -19.80
N GLU A 75 3.50 -20.24 -19.06
CA GLU A 75 3.19 -21.13 -17.96
C GLU A 75 3.68 -20.53 -16.65
N LEU A 76 2.78 -20.41 -15.67
CA LEU A 76 3.08 -19.89 -14.36
C LEU A 76 2.93 -20.98 -13.31
N THR A 77 3.97 -21.18 -12.49
CA THR A 77 3.93 -22.15 -11.37
C THR A 77 4.35 -21.50 -10.08
N LEU A 78 3.63 -21.79 -8.99
CA LEU A 78 3.93 -21.35 -7.64
C LEU A 78 4.23 -22.58 -6.77
N GLY A 79 5.50 -22.76 -6.39
CA GLY A 79 5.97 -24.05 -5.89
C GLY A 79 5.73 -25.16 -6.93
N ASP A 80 5.03 -26.22 -6.52
CA ASP A 80 4.63 -27.34 -7.41
C ASP A 80 3.27 -27.14 -8.09
N ARG A 81 2.62 -26.00 -7.90
CA ARG A 81 1.25 -25.74 -8.40
C ARG A 81 1.27 -24.86 -9.63
N ARG A 82 0.66 -25.35 -10.71
CA ARG A 82 0.42 -24.55 -11.92
C ARG A 82 -0.73 -23.59 -11.64
N LEU A 83 -0.49 -22.30 -11.93
CA LEU A 83 -1.51 -21.26 -11.88
C LEU A 83 -2.11 -21.04 -13.26
N GLU A 84 -3.36 -20.62 -13.30
CA GLU A 84 -4.05 -20.30 -14.55
C GLU A 84 -3.60 -18.94 -15.06
N VAL A 85 -3.01 -18.88 -16.24
CA VAL A 85 -2.69 -17.63 -16.94
C VAL A 85 -3.93 -17.22 -17.75
N ARG A 86 -4.70 -16.26 -17.24
CA ARG A 86 -5.93 -15.78 -17.89
C ARG A 86 -5.64 -14.91 -19.10
N SER A 87 -4.70 -14.00 -19.00
CA SER A 87 -4.32 -13.08 -20.07
C SER A 87 -2.93 -12.52 -19.84
N VAL A 88 -2.31 -12.09 -20.93
CA VAL A 88 -1.11 -11.24 -20.93
C VAL A 88 -1.53 -9.87 -21.45
N ALA A 89 -1.22 -8.82 -20.74
CA ALA A 89 -1.51 -7.43 -21.11
C ALA A 89 -0.25 -6.56 -21.01
N ALA A 90 -0.28 -5.36 -21.57
CA ALA A 90 0.67 -4.34 -21.18
C ALA A 90 0.33 -3.89 -19.75
N ALA A 91 1.34 -3.77 -18.89
CA ALA A 91 1.13 -3.32 -17.53
C ALA A 91 0.62 -1.88 -17.53
N SER A 92 -0.53 -1.66 -16.90
CA SER A 92 -1.17 -0.35 -16.78
C SER A 92 -1.24 0.17 -15.34
N ASP A 93 -0.87 -0.67 -14.38
CA ASP A 93 -0.87 -0.27 -12.97
C ASP A 93 0.19 0.79 -12.69
N PRO A 94 -0.13 1.78 -11.84
CA PRO A 94 0.80 2.83 -11.48
C PRO A 94 2.02 2.28 -10.74
N ILE A 95 3.12 3.03 -10.78
CA ILE A 95 4.38 2.68 -10.13
C ILE A 95 4.60 3.58 -8.93
N CYS A 96 4.97 2.99 -7.77
CA CYS A 96 5.52 3.73 -6.65
C CYS A 96 7.06 3.75 -6.77
N TYR A 97 7.61 4.90 -7.11
CA TYR A 97 9.05 5.13 -7.12
C TYR A 97 9.54 5.43 -5.70
N ILE A 98 10.41 4.58 -5.18
CA ILE A 98 11.03 4.75 -3.87
C ILE A 98 12.44 5.28 -4.11
N LEU A 99 12.58 6.60 -4.02
CA LEU A 99 13.83 7.28 -4.34
C LEU A 99 14.60 7.60 -3.07
N ALA A 100 15.83 7.13 -2.98
CA ALA A 100 16.76 7.45 -1.90
C ALA A 100 17.89 8.31 -2.44
N LEU A 101 18.02 9.52 -1.91
CA LEU A 101 19.03 10.49 -2.32
C LEU A 101 20.11 10.64 -1.28
N ASP A 102 21.35 10.48 -1.72
CA ASP A 102 22.50 10.88 -0.93
C ASP A 102 22.57 12.41 -0.88
N ASN A 103 22.27 12.96 0.29
CA ASN A 103 22.34 14.40 0.53
C ASN A 103 23.57 14.79 1.36
N SER A 104 24.64 13.98 1.30
CA SER A 104 25.88 14.28 2.01
C SER A 104 26.63 15.47 1.40
N LYS A 105 27.39 16.17 2.25
CA LYS A 105 28.31 17.22 1.81
C LYS A 105 29.55 16.68 1.08
N ASN A 106 29.69 15.36 0.95
CA ASN A 106 30.72 14.75 0.11
C ASN A 106 30.48 15.03 -1.38
N ILE A 107 29.22 15.18 -1.78
CA ILE A 107 28.85 15.59 -3.13
C ILE A 107 29.12 17.09 -3.27
N ALA A 108 29.79 17.50 -4.36
CA ALA A 108 30.00 18.91 -4.63
C ALA A 108 28.66 19.66 -4.73
N PRO A 109 28.52 20.87 -4.18
CA PRO A 109 27.23 21.60 -4.20
C PRO A 109 26.61 21.75 -5.60
N SER A 110 27.43 22.00 -6.62
CA SER A 110 26.97 22.09 -8.02
C SER A 110 26.39 20.78 -8.53
N GLU A 111 27.03 19.64 -8.22
CA GLU A 111 26.58 18.31 -8.60
C GLU A 111 25.30 17.94 -7.84
N PHE A 112 25.21 18.28 -6.55
CA PHE A 112 24.03 18.07 -5.74
C PHE A 112 22.80 18.78 -6.34
N TYR A 113 22.91 20.05 -6.71
CA TYR A 113 21.80 20.76 -7.36
C TYR A 113 21.48 20.21 -8.76
N THR A 114 22.47 19.74 -9.48
CA THR A 114 22.28 19.07 -10.78
C THR A 114 21.55 17.74 -10.60
N MET A 115 21.91 16.97 -9.57
CA MET A 115 21.19 15.74 -9.16
C MET A 115 19.72 16.01 -8.85
N LEU A 116 19.41 17.03 -8.05
CA LEU A 116 18.02 17.41 -7.77
C LEU A 116 17.27 17.83 -9.07
N GLY A 117 17.96 18.49 -9.98
CA GLY A 117 17.43 18.77 -11.33
C GLY A 117 17.13 17.52 -12.13
N GLY A 118 17.97 16.49 -12.03
CA GLY A 118 17.75 15.18 -12.63
C GLY A 118 16.51 14.47 -12.07
N VAL A 119 16.34 14.49 -10.74
CA VAL A 119 15.13 13.96 -10.09
C VAL A 119 13.87 14.69 -10.54
N ARG A 120 13.93 16.01 -10.75
CA ARG A 120 12.80 16.76 -11.27
C ARG A 120 12.40 16.31 -12.68
N LYS A 121 13.37 15.90 -13.52
CA LYS A 121 13.05 15.29 -14.83
C LYS A 121 12.28 13.97 -14.67
N LEU A 122 12.64 13.14 -13.68
CA LEU A 122 11.87 11.92 -13.38
C LEU A 122 10.43 12.27 -12.96
N ILE A 123 10.24 13.19 -12.00
CA ILE A 123 8.91 13.61 -11.52
C ILE A 123 8.03 14.08 -12.71
N ASN A 124 8.60 14.83 -13.63
CA ASN A 124 7.88 15.31 -14.81
C ASN A 124 7.53 14.19 -15.81
N ALA A 125 8.31 13.11 -15.84
CA ALA A 125 8.09 11.96 -16.71
C ALA A 125 7.10 10.93 -16.13
N MET A 126 6.88 10.94 -14.81
CA MET A 126 5.94 10.03 -14.12
C MET A 126 4.51 10.22 -14.61
N GLY A 127 3.75 9.11 -14.67
CA GLY A 127 2.30 9.12 -14.91
C GLY A 127 1.55 9.89 -13.82
N ASP A 128 0.29 10.22 -14.09
CA ASP A 128 -0.51 11.02 -13.14
C ASP A 128 -0.88 10.27 -11.88
N ASP A 129 -1.02 8.94 -11.97
CA ASP A 129 -1.33 8.06 -10.85
C ASP A 129 -0.07 7.44 -10.21
N ASP A 130 1.12 7.65 -10.81
CA ASP A 130 2.37 7.21 -10.23
C ASP A 130 2.66 7.92 -8.92
N GLN A 131 3.27 7.21 -7.98
CA GLN A 131 3.62 7.73 -6.66
C GLN A 131 5.14 7.90 -6.52
N LEU A 132 5.56 8.92 -5.79
CA LEU A 132 6.93 9.08 -5.33
C LEU A 132 6.97 9.04 -3.81
N MET A 133 7.88 8.21 -3.28
CA MET A 133 8.33 8.22 -1.90
C MET A 133 9.79 8.65 -1.88
N LEU A 134 10.16 9.61 -1.04
CA LEU A 134 11.49 10.21 -1.08
C LEU A 134 12.20 10.09 0.27
N TYR A 135 13.39 9.52 0.24
CA TYR A 135 14.30 9.40 1.38
C TYR A 135 15.54 10.26 1.17
N THR A 136 16.07 10.81 2.26
CA THR A 136 17.44 11.30 2.37
C THR A 136 18.27 10.35 3.22
N THR A 137 19.56 10.19 2.91
CA THR A 137 20.36 9.08 3.46
C THR A 137 21.63 9.51 4.21
N ALA A 138 22.04 10.77 4.13
CA ALA A 138 23.23 11.25 4.82
C ALA A 138 22.99 11.50 6.31
N GLY A 139 23.85 10.99 7.15
CA GLY A 139 23.77 11.12 8.62
C GLY A 139 22.66 10.28 9.26
N SER A 140 21.46 10.30 8.70
CA SER A 140 20.32 9.45 9.08
C SER A 140 19.44 9.18 7.87
N THR A 141 18.88 7.99 7.77
CA THR A 141 17.85 7.71 6.75
C THR A 141 16.52 8.25 7.23
N GLU A 142 15.93 9.15 6.45
CA GLU A 142 14.67 9.83 6.77
C GLU A 142 13.74 9.85 5.57
N CYS A 143 12.49 9.44 5.77
CA CYS A 143 11.44 9.62 4.77
C CYS A 143 10.96 11.07 4.80
N VAL A 144 11.44 11.87 3.86
CA VAL A 144 11.11 13.31 3.75
C VAL A 144 9.82 13.55 2.97
N LEU A 145 9.39 12.57 2.16
CA LEU A 145 8.13 12.57 1.45
C LEU A 145 7.50 11.17 1.49
N PRO A 146 6.42 10.96 2.24
CA PRO A 146 5.60 9.77 2.11
C PRO A 146 5.01 9.62 0.71
N ALA A 147 4.67 8.40 0.30
CA ALA A 147 4.16 8.11 -1.03
C ALA A 147 2.99 9.04 -1.41
N THR A 148 3.12 9.73 -2.52
CA THR A 148 2.12 10.68 -3.04
C THR A 148 2.18 10.74 -4.56
N SER A 149 1.06 11.05 -5.22
CA SER A 149 0.98 11.38 -6.65
C SER A 149 0.91 12.91 -6.91
N ASP A 150 0.92 13.74 -5.87
CA ASP A 150 0.91 15.20 -6.00
C ASP A 150 2.28 15.73 -6.45
N LYS A 151 2.43 15.98 -7.75
CA LYS A 151 3.67 16.49 -8.36
C LYS A 151 4.12 17.84 -7.77
N ASN A 152 3.20 18.70 -7.33
CA ASN A 152 3.55 19.97 -6.72
C ASN A 152 4.19 19.76 -5.33
N LEU A 153 3.65 18.82 -4.56
CA LEU A 153 4.23 18.45 -3.27
C LEU A 153 5.59 17.80 -3.43
N MET A 154 5.75 16.92 -4.45
CA MET A 154 7.05 16.32 -4.80
C MET A 154 8.11 17.38 -5.11
N ASP A 155 7.79 18.34 -6.00
CA ASP A 155 8.73 19.39 -6.40
C ASP A 155 9.09 20.32 -5.24
N LYS A 156 8.09 20.71 -4.42
CA LYS A 156 8.30 21.53 -3.24
C LYS A 156 9.21 20.83 -2.22
N THR A 157 8.96 19.54 -1.96
CA THR A 157 9.79 18.76 -1.03
C THR A 157 11.20 18.60 -1.54
N LEU A 158 11.35 18.24 -2.82
CA LEU A 158 12.67 18.14 -3.47
C LEU A 158 13.46 19.44 -3.35
N GLY A 159 12.82 20.59 -3.57
CA GLY A 159 13.46 21.91 -3.43
C GLY A 159 13.83 22.29 -2.00
N SER A 160 13.32 21.60 -1.00
CA SER A 160 13.64 21.84 0.42
C SER A 160 14.81 21.01 0.96
N ILE A 161 15.27 19.99 0.19
CA ILE A 161 16.36 19.10 0.61
C ILE A 161 17.67 19.89 0.66
N LYS A 162 18.40 19.71 1.76
CA LYS A 162 19.70 20.35 1.99
C LYS A 162 20.78 19.29 2.18
N GLN A 163 21.99 19.63 1.81
CA GLN A 163 23.16 18.81 2.14
C GLN A 163 23.43 18.87 3.65
N VAL A 164 23.78 17.70 4.22
CA VAL A 164 24.12 17.56 5.62
C VAL A 164 25.48 16.83 5.78
N GLU A 165 26.07 16.94 6.96
CA GLU A 165 27.25 16.15 7.31
C GLU A 165 26.88 14.69 7.52
N GLY A 166 27.77 13.78 7.16
CA GLY A 166 27.59 12.34 7.34
C GLY A 166 27.69 11.57 6.04
N SER A 167 27.70 10.26 6.17
CA SER A 167 27.71 9.32 5.05
C SER A 167 26.36 8.60 4.97
N MET A 168 26.07 8.01 3.83
CA MET A 168 24.90 7.16 3.65
C MET A 168 25.01 5.90 4.54
N ASP A 169 23.95 5.60 5.30
CA ASP A 169 23.80 4.36 6.05
C ASP A 169 22.92 3.39 5.25
N THR A 170 23.58 2.58 4.46
CA THR A 170 22.92 1.63 3.54
C THR A 170 22.06 0.60 4.29
N ALA A 171 22.51 0.10 5.43
CA ALA A 171 21.77 -0.88 6.22
C ALA A 171 20.47 -0.28 6.78
N ARG A 172 20.52 0.97 7.24
CA ARG A 172 19.32 1.70 7.69
C ARG A 172 18.37 1.99 6.55
N LEU A 173 18.90 2.34 5.37
CA LEU A 173 18.08 2.58 4.20
C LEU A 173 17.26 1.34 3.82
N ILE A 174 17.89 0.18 3.74
CA ILE A 174 17.19 -1.10 3.45
C ILE A 174 16.12 -1.35 4.50
N SER A 175 16.49 -1.24 5.77
CA SER A 175 15.56 -1.48 6.88
C SER A 175 14.37 -0.53 6.87
N ALA A 176 14.57 0.76 6.56
CA ALA A 176 13.53 1.75 6.48
C ALA A 176 12.58 1.47 5.31
N VAL A 177 13.11 1.23 4.11
CA VAL A 177 12.32 0.89 2.92
C VAL A 177 11.52 -0.40 3.15
N TYR A 178 12.14 -1.39 3.80
CA TYR A 178 11.48 -2.67 4.13
C TYR A 178 10.33 -2.48 5.09
N SER A 179 10.54 -1.70 6.16
CA SER A 179 9.52 -1.42 7.17
C SER A 179 8.31 -0.70 6.57
N GLU A 180 8.54 0.31 5.72
CA GLU A 180 7.50 1.07 5.05
C GLU A 180 6.69 0.18 4.09
N LEU A 181 7.38 -0.62 3.29
CA LEU A 181 6.73 -1.57 2.39
C LEU A 181 5.90 -2.61 3.11
N GLN A 182 6.30 -3.03 4.30
CA GLN A 182 5.51 -3.97 5.11
C GLN A 182 4.29 -3.31 5.72
N SER A 183 4.42 -2.07 6.23
CA SER A 183 3.33 -1.38 6.93
C SER A 183 2.23 -0.91 6.00
N ASP A 184 2.57 -0.39 4.82
CA ASP A 184 1.65 0.29 3.92
C ASP A 184 1.58 -0.34 2.52
N TYR A 185 1.98 -1.60 2.38
CA TYR A 185 2.07 -2.30 1.11
C TYR A 185 0.84 -2.16 0.20
N GLN A 186 -0.36 -2.16 0.78
CA GLN A 186 -1.63 -2.03 0.04
C GLN A 186 -2.03 -0.58 -0.26
N ALA A 187 -1.49 0.38 0.49
CA ALA A 187 -1.71 1.81 0.24
C ALA A 187 -0.79 2.32 -0.87
N LEU A 188 0.30 1.60 -1.16
CA LEU A 188 1.22 1.92 -2.23
C LEU A 188 0.73 1.36 -3.57
N ALA A 189 1.11 2.03 -4.66
CA ALA A 189 0.87 1.51 -5.99
C ALA A 189 1.39 0.05 -6.14
N PRO A 190 0.69 -0.82 -6.90
CA PRO A 190 1.04 -2.24 -7.02
C PRO A 190 2.46 -2.47 -7.48
N ARG A 191 2.90 -1.68 -8.47
CA ARG A 191 4.28 -1.74 -8.99
C ARG A 191 5.18 -0.84 -8.16
N LYS A 192 6.40 -1.30 -7.89
CA LYS A 192 7.37 -0.57 -7.08
C LYS A 192 8.75 -0.60 -7.73
N ALA A 193 9.46 0.52 -7.67
CA ALA A 193 10.83 0.61 -8.13
C ALA A 193 11.66 1.41 -7.14
N ALA A 194 12.65 0.77 -6.53
CA ALA A 194 13.61 1.46 -5.68
C ALA A 194 14.74 2.04 -6.53
N MET A 195 15.07 3.31 -6.30
CA MET A 195 16.14 4.02 -6.99
C MET A 195 17.03 4.72 -5.96
N ILE A 196 18.28 4.33 -5.89
CA ILE A 196 19.26 4.88 -4.95
C ILE A 196 20.22 5.73 -5.76
N VAL A 197 20.37 6.99 -5.42
CA VAL A 197 21.27 7.94 -6.10
C VAL A 197 22.36 8.36 -5.11
N THR A 198 23.60 8.08 -5.45
CA THR A 198 24.78 8.39 -4.61
C THR A 198 26.00 8.72 -5.46
N ASP A 199 27.04 9.27 -4.82
CA ASP A 199 28.34 9.48 -5.47
C ASP A 199 29.25 8.27 -5.39
N ALA A 200 30.30 8.27 -6.20
CA ALA A 200 31.31 7.20 -6.23
C ALA A 200 32.14 7.09 -4.95
N GLY A 201 32.29 8.16 -4.20
CA GLY A 201 33.12 8.19 -3.00
C GLY A 201 32.62 7.26 -1.90
N GLN A 202 31.29 7.11 -1.78
CA GLN A 202 30.65 6.21 -0.83
C GLN A 202 30.84 4.74 -1.21
N VAL A 203 30.78 4.42 -2.49
CA VAL A 203 30.80 3.05 -3.00
C VAL A 203 32.20 2.43 -2.91
N LEU A 204 33.25 3.22 -3.14
CA LEU A 204 34.63 2.74 -3.06
C LEU A 204 35.01 2.14 -1.70
N THR A 205 34.37 2.59 -0.62
CA THR A 205 34.63 2.05 0.74
C THR A 205 33.83 0.77 1.02
N ASN A 206 32.78 0.46 0.27
CA ASN A 206 31.84 -0.66 0.53
C ASN A 206 31.28 -1.32 -0.74
N MET A 207 32.12 -1.57 -1.76
CA MET A 207 31.68 -2.11 -3.05
C MET A 207 30.85 -3.42 -2.94
N THR A 208 31.26 -4.34 -2.08
CA THR A 208 30.57 -5.61 -1.85
C THR A 208 29.18 -5.37 -1.27
N LEU A 209 29.03 -4.44 -0.34
CA LEU A 209 27.74 -4.11 0.27
C LEU A 209 26.74 -3.53 -0.75
N PHE A 210 27.21 -2.71 -1.68
CA PHE A 210 26.35 -2.13 -2.73
C PHE A 210 25.90 -3.16 -3.76
N ALA A 211 26.78 -4.10 -4.13
CA ALA A 211 26.41 -5.20 -5.03
C ALA A 211 25.34 -6.11 -4.39
N THR A 212 25.52 -6.43 -3.11
CA THR A 212 24.59 -7.23 -2.31
C THR A 212 23.25 -6.48 -2.12
N LEU A 213 23.30 -5.16 -1.91
CA LEU A 213 22.11 -4.34 -1.69
C LEU A 213 21.11 -4.43 -2.86
N ALA A 214 21.59 -4.25 -4.09
CA ALA A 214 20.71 -4.28 -5.26
C ALA A 214 20.10 -5.67 -5.45
N SER A 215 20.84 -6.73 -5.17
CA SER A 215 20.36 -8.12 -5.18
C SER A 215 19.37 -8.37 -4.06
N ASP A 216 19.73 -8.08 -2.82
CA ASP A 216 18.90 -8.39 -1.64
C ASP A 216 17.56 -7.67 -1.65
N VAL A 217 17.52 -6.40 -2.05
CA VAL A 217 16.26 -5.63 -2.12
C VAL A 217 15.33 -6.24 -3.18
N SER A 218 15.87 -6.61 -4.33
CA SER A 218 15.08 -7.25 -5.37
C SER A 218 14.57 -8.63 -4.97
N ASP A 219 15.45 -9.47 -4.41
CA ASP A 219 15.14 -10.86 -4.08
C ASP A 219 14.20 -10.98 -2.87
N GLN A 220 14.38 -10.12 -1.85
CA GLN A 220 13.61 -10.19 -0.61
C GLN A 220 12.26 -9.47 -0.68
N ILE A 221 12.18 -8.37 -1.45
CA ILE A 221 10.99 -7.53 -1.52
C ILE A 221 10.18 -7.81 -2.80
N GLY A 222 10.79 -8.48 -3.79
CA GLY A 222 10.16 -8.72 -5.09
C GLY A 222 9.84 -7.42 -5.80
N MET A 223 10.76 -6.47 -5.78
CA MET A 223 10.65 -5.22 -6.52
C MET A 223 11.95 -4.89 -7.26
N ALA A 224 11.83 -4.13 -8.34
CA ALA A 224 12.97 -3.59 -9.06
C ALA A 224 13.79 -2.63 -8.18
N ALA A 225 15.10 -2.85 -8.09
CA ALA A 225 16.01 -1.98 -7.36
C ALA A 225 17.19 -1.55 -8.27
N TYR A 226 17.44 -0.26 -8.35
CA TYR A 226 18.48 0.33 -9.20
C TYR A 226 19.32 1.29 -8.40
N ILE A 227 20.64 1.25 -8.64
CA ILE A 227 21.60 2.16 -8.04
C ILE A 227 22.17 3.04 -9.14
N TYR A 228 22.03 4.35 -8.98
CA TYR A 228 22.64 5.36 -9.85
C TYR A 228 23.87 5.89 -9.15
N LEU A 229 25.02 5.54 -9.71
CA LEU A 229 26.32 5.94 -9.20
C LEU A 229 26.85 7.11 -10.04
N MET A 230 26.89 8.29 -9.43
CA MET A 230 27.43 9.47 -10.08
C MET A 230 28.96 9.40 -10.03
N THR A 231 29.61 9.33 -11.18
CA THR A 231 31.08 9.24 -11.29
C THR A 231 31.56 9.84 -12.61
N ASP A 232 32.74 10.46 -12.56
CA ASP A 232 33.51 10.89 -13.71
C ASP A 232 34.51 9.80 -14.19
N ARG A 233 34.59 8.66 -13.46
CA ARG A 233 35.53 7.57 -13.70
C ARG A 233 34.83 6.21 -13.79
N PRO A 234 33.96 6.00 -14.78
CA PRO A 234 33.17 4.77 -14.88
C PRO A 234 34.02 3.50 -14.92
N GLY A 235 35.18 3.51 -15.57
CA GLY A 235 36.04 2.34 -15.72
C GLY A 235 36.50 1.69 -14.40
N VAL A 236 36.48 2.45 -13.28
CA VAL A 236 36.80 1.89 -11.95
C VAL A 236 35.67 0.95 -11.46
N PHE A 237 34.47 1.10 -11.98
CA PHE A 237 33.26 0.40 -11.53
C PHE A 237 32.73 -0.64 -12.53
N GLU A 238 33.39 -0.87 -13.68
CA GLU A 238 32.96 -1.81 -14.72
C GLU A 238 32.72 -3.22 -14.19
N THR A 239 33.57 -3.70 -13.26
CA THR A 239 33.40 -5.02 -12.64
C THR A 239 32.13 -5.07 -11.78
N LEU A 240 31.80 -3.99 -11.07
CA LEU A 240 30.61 -3.88 -10.25
C LEU A 240 29.36 -3.77 -11.11
N GLU A 241 29.41 -3.00 -12.20
CA GLU A 241 28.31 -2.88 -13.16
C GLU A 241 28.00 -4.23 -13.80
N SER A 242 29.02 -4.97 -14.23
CA SER A 242 28.84 -6.32 -14.78
C SER A 242 28.25 -7.31 -13.79
N ALA A 243 28.61 -7.21 -12.49
CA ALA A 243 28.08 -8.07 -11.44
C ALA A 243 26.64 -7.70 -11.03
N ALA A 244 26.23 -6.46 -11.25
CA ALA A 244 24.91 -5.95 -10.81
C ALA A 244 23.76 -6.25 -11.79
N ASP A 245 24.01 -6.99 -12.88
CA ASP A 245 23.00 -7.41 -13.86
C ASP A 245 22.06 -6.28 -14.34
N GLY A 246 22.65 -5.12 -14.72
CA GLY A 246 21.92 -3.94 -15.19
C GLY A 246 21.17 -3.15 -14.10
N ARG A 247 21.44 -3.44 -12.83
CA ARG A 247 20.87 -2.71 -11.68
C ARG A 247 21.73 -1.54 -11.23
N LEU A 248 23.02 -1.53 -11.59
CA LEU A 248 23.91 -0.40 -11.41
C LEU A 248 23.97 0.42 -12.68
N VAL A 249 23.75 1.71 -12.58
CA VAL A 249 23.83 2.68 -13.67
C VAL A 249 24.94 3.66 -13.33
N LEU A 250 26.00 3.67 -14.14
CA LEU A 250 27.09 4.64 -14.04
C LEU A 250 26.71 5.88 -14.85
N CYS A 251 26.72 7.05 -14.24
CA CYS A 251 26.36 8.28 -14.89
C CYS A 251 27.09 9.48 -14.30
N GLU A 252 27.15 10.59 -15.04
CA GLU A 252 27.50 11.89 -14.47
C GLU A 252 26.27 12.55 -13.86
N ALA A 253 26.44 13.48 -12.93
CA ALA A 253 25.33 14.27 -12.39
C ALA A 253 24.51 14.97 -13.49
N SER A 254 25.16 15.39 -14.56
CA SER A 254 24.55 16.04 -15.73
C SER A 254 23.60 15.13 -16.53
N THR A 255 23.90 13.82 -16.60
CA THR A 255 23.14 12.81 -17.36
C THR A 255 22.17 12.01 -16.50
N LEU A 256 22.26 12.11 -15.17
CA LEU A 256 21.41 11.37 -14.22
C LEU A 256 19.92 11.47 -14.57
N GLY A 257 19.44 12.67 -14.89
CA GLY A 257 18.02 12.89 -15.19
C GLY A 257 17.56 12.14 -16.44
N ASP A 258 18.42 12.00 -17.43
CA ASP A 258 18.12 11.27 -18.66
C ASP A 258 18.15 9.75 -18.41
N GLU A 259 19.06 9.26 -17.56
CA GLU A 259 19.10 7.86 -17.15
C GLU A 259 17.90 7.49 -16.27
N LEU A 260 17.48 8.34 -15.34
CA LEU A 260 16.25 8.14 -14.54
C LEU A 260 15.01 8.08 -15.45
N LYS A 261 14.90 9.00 -16.42
CA LYS A 261 13.79 9.00 -17.37
C LYS A 261 13.81 7.77 -18.26
N LYS A 262 14.96 7.37 -18.79
CA LYS A 262 15.13 6.16 -19.58
C LYS A 262 14.70 4.90 -18.81
N LYS A 263 15.00 4.84 -17.51
CA LYS A 263 14.56 3.75 -16.67
C LYS A 263 13.04 3.77 -16.45
N GLN A 264 12.45 4.93 -16.24
CA GLN A 264 10.99 5.08 -16.15
C GLN A 264 10.31 4.61 -17.46
N GLU A 265 10.83 4.99 -18.61
CA GLU A 265 10.35 4.53 -19.92
C GLU A 265 10.48 3.00 -20.05
N TYR A 266 11.61 2.41 -19.61
CA TYR A 266 11.80 0.96 -19.56
C TYR A 266 10.76 0.30 -18.66
N LEU A 267 10.55 0.81 -17.45
CA LEU A 267 9.55 0.26 -16.52
C LEU A 267 8.12 0.33 -17.11
N ALA A 268 7.82 1.32 -17.93
CA ALA A 268 6.54 1.45 -18.61
C ALA A 268 6.29 0.37 -19.69
N THR A 269 7.35 -0.33 -20.18
CA THR A 269 7.21 -1.38 -21.20
C THR A 269 6.90 -2.76 -20.62
N ALA A 270 6.73 -2.89 -19.32
CA ALA A 270 6.44 -4.16 -18.68
C ALA A 270 5.14 -4.78 -19.21
N LEU A 271 5.14 -6.11 -19.23
CA LEU A 271 3.96 -6.93 -19.45
C LEU A 271 3.44 -7.42 -18.09
N GLU A 272 2.16 -7.73 -18.05
CA GLU A 272 1.47 -8.17 -16.84
C GLU A 272 0.70 -9.47 -17.08
N ILE A 273 0.80 -10.37 -16.12
CA ILE A 273 -0.09 -11.53 -15.97
C ILE A 273 -0.85 -11.39 -14.68
N LYS A 274 -2.19 -11.38 -14.77
CA LYS A 274 -3.07 -11.46 -13.60
C LYS A 274 -3.56 -12.88 -13.42
N THR A 275 -3.41 -13.40 -12.21
CA THR A 275 -3.84 -14.76 -11.86
C THR A 275 -4.41 -14.82 -10.46
N GLU A 276 -5.04 -15.91 -10.09
CA GLU A 276 -5.51 -16.16 -8.74
C GLU A 276 -4.71 -17.29 -8.08
N VAL A 277 -4.35 -17.07 -6.84
CA VAL A 277 -3.68 -18.08 -6.00
C VAL A 277 -4.75 -18.98 -5.36
N PRO A 278 -4.64 -20.31 -5.46
CA PRO A 278 -5.53 -21.22 -4.75
C PRO A 278 -5.43 -21.06 -3.24
N GLU A 279 -6.55 -21.19 -2.53
CA GLU A 279 -6.61 -21.04 -1.06
C GLU A 279 -5.63 -21.95 -0.32
N SER A 280 -5.32 -23.13 -0.87
CA SER A 280 -4.33 -24.06 -0.29
C SER A 280 -2.90 -23.52 -0.25
N LEU A 281 -2.62 -22.44 -0.98
CA LEU A 281 -1.32 -21.76 -1.05
C LEU A 281 -1.28 -20.47 -0.23
N TYR A 282 -2.36 -20.08 0.44
CA TYR A 282 -2.35 -18.95 1.36
C TYR A 282 -1.54 -19.28 2.62
N GLY A 283 -0.91 -18.27 3.22
CA GLY A 283 -0.22 -18.41 4.50
C GLY A 283 1.17 -17.77 4.53
N GLU A 284 1.74 -17.73 5.74
CA GLU A 284 3.05 -17.12 6.01
C GLU A 284 4.20 -18.04 5.59
N ARG A 285 4.48 -18.10 4.29
CA ARG A 285 5.53 -18.94 3.72
C ARG A 285 6.18 -18.31 2.50
N LEU A 286 7.40 -18.73 2.23
CA LEU A 286 8.10 -18.41 0.99
C LEU A 286 7.78 -19.49 -0.04
N GLU A 287 7.45 -19.07 -1.26
CA GLU A 287 7.25 -19.96 -2.41
C GLU A 287 8.05 -19.45 -3.60
N THR A 288 8.49 -20.36 -4.45
CA THR A 288 9.14 -19.98 -5.71
C THR A 288 8.08 -19.85 -6.79
N LEU A 289 7.94 -18.64 -7.34
CA LEU A 289 7.14 -18.39 -8.54
C LEU A 289 8.04 -18.52 -9.77
N THR A 290 7.62 -19.32 -10.73
CA THR A 290 8.35 -19.51 -12.00
C THR A 290 7.41 -19.17 -13.16
N LEU A 291 7.86 -18.29 -14.03
CA LEU A 291 7.23 -17.99 -15.31
C LEU A 291 8.09 -18.57 -16.44
N ALA A 292 7.49 -19.40 -17.27
CA ALA A 292 8.16 -20.05 -18.39
C ALA A 292 7.43 -19.79 -19.71
N MET A 293 8.17 -19.80 -20.82
CA MET A 293 7.66 -19.64 -22.19
C MET A 293 8.06 -20.86 -23.03
N PRO A 294 7.41 -22.01 -22.84
CA PRO A 294 7.87 -23.27 -23.41
C PRO A 294 7.87 -23.30 -24.97
N GLN A 295 6.99 -22.54 -25.61
CA GLN A 295 6.94 -22.45 -27.06
C GLN A 295 8.04 -21.57 -27.68
N LEU A 296 8.71 -20.74 -26.91
CA LEU A 296 9.86 -19.95 -27.34
C LEU A 296 11.19 -20.64 -27.07
N GLY A 297 11.18 -21.70 -26.26
CA GLY A 297 12.33 -22.55 -25.93
C GLY A 297 12.25 -23.05 -24.49
N SER A 298 12.62 -24.32 -24.30
CA SER A 298 12.55 -24.99 -22.97
C SER A 298 13.42 -24.36 -21.90
N ALA A 299 14.36 -23.49 -22.26
CA ALA A 299 15.26 -22.80 -21.37
C ALA A 299 14.76 -21.38 -20.96
N ILE A 300 13.68 -20.89 -21.59
CA ILE A 300 13.17 -19.54 -21.33
C ILE A 300 12.26 -19.57 -20.10
N ARG A 301 12.86 -19.27 -18.96
CA ARG A 301 12.16 -19.18 -17.67
C ARG A 301 12.81 -18.15 -16.78
N SER A 302 12.02 -17.52 -15.94
CA SER A 302 12.47 -16.64 -14.84
C SER A 302 11.78 -17.07 -13.56
N SER A 303 12.50 -17.07 -12.44
CA SER A 303 11.98 -17.49 -11.15
C SER A 303 12.28 -16.45 -10.10
N GLN A 304 11.34 -16.24 -9.19
CA GLN A 304 11.47 -15.32 -8.07
C GLN A 304 10.88 -15.93 -6.80
N THR A 305 11.53 -15.71 -5.66
CA THR A 305 10.98 -16.09 -4.36
C THR A 305 9.93 -15.07 -3.93
N VAL A 306 8.76 -15.55 -3.56
CA VAL A 306 7.60 -14.73 -3.18
C VAL A 306 7.17 -15.08 -1.77
N TYR A 307 7.01 -14.08 -0.91
CA TYR A 307 6.46 -14.26 0.42
C TYR A 307 4.95 -14.07 0.40
N MET A 308 4.21 -15.11 0.78
CA MET A 308 2.75 -15.14 0.67
C MET A 308 2.04 -14.54 1.90
N GLY A 309 2.71 -14.48 3.04
CA GLY A 309 2.07 -14.22 4.32
C GLY A 309 1.76 -12.77 4.64
N TYR A 310 2.76 -11.92 4.77
CA TYR A 310 2.55 -10.52 5.22
C TYR A 310 1.92 -9.61 4.15
N ARG A 311 1.78 -10.11 2.93
CA ARG A 311 1.19 -9.39 1.78
C ARG A 311 -0.25 -9.80 1.50
N LEU A 312 -0.87 -10.56 2.43
CA LEU A 312 -2.30 -10.86 2.34
C LEU A 312 -3.09 -9.56 2.43
N ALA A 313 -3.99 -9.35 1.49
CA ALA A 313 -4.91 -8.23 1.50
C ALA A 313 -5.69 -8.19 2.81
N LYS A 314 -6.00 -6.98 3.30
CA LYS A 314 -6.95 -6.83 4.39
C LYS A 314 -8.35 -7.21 3.89
N PRO A 315 -9.19 -7.83 4.72
CA PRO A 315 -10.58 -8.07 4.36
C PRO A 315 -11.28 -6.75 4.04
N GLN A 316 -11.86 -6.68 2.84
CA GLN A 316 -12.63 -5.53 2.36
C GLN A 316 -13.97 -5.99 1.84
N VAL A 317 -15.00 -5.17 2.04
CA VAL A 317 -16.33 -5.42 1.46
C VAL A 317 -16.33 -4.96 0.01
N THR A 318 -16.47 -5.91 -0.90
CA THR A 318 -16.57 -5.64 -2.34
C THR A 318 -18.00 -5.37 -2.81
N LYS A 319 -18.99 -5.94 -2.11
CA LYS A 319 -20.41 -5.77 -2.45
C LYS A 319 -21.28 -5.76 -1.20
N VAL A 320 -22.28 -4.88 -1.19
CA VAL A 320 -23.33 -4.84 -0.17
C VAL A 320 -24.68 -5.03 -0.85
N GLU A 321 -25.44 -6.05 -0.44
CA GLU A 321 -26.76 -6.35 -0.95
C GLU A 321 -27.80 -6.23 0.17
N THR A 322 -28.87 -5.50 -0.08
CA THR A 322 -30.00 -5.40 0.85
C THR A 322 -31.00 -6.52 0.52
N LEU A 323 -30.96 -7.61 1.29
CA LEU A 323 -31.84 -8.77 1.07
C LEU A 323 -33.27 -8.49 1.55
N ARG A 324 -33.38 -7.85 2.71
CA ARG A 324 -34.65 -7.41 3.32
C ARG A 324 -34.40 -6.12 4.09
N ARG A 325 -35.49 -5.48 4.57
CA ARG A 325 -35.40 -4.26 5.37
C ARG A 325 -34.48 -4.37 6.59
N ASP A 326 -34.37 -5.57 7.14
CA ASP A 326 -33.63 -5.90 8.35
C ASP A 326 -32.43 -6.85 8.11
N LYS A 327 -32.08 -7.10 6.83
CA LYS A 327 -31.02 -8.05 6.49
C LYS A 327 -30.14 -7.57 5.35
N LEU A 328 -28.84 -7.52 5.59
CA LEU A 328 -27.81 -7.21 4.61
C LEU A 328 -26.96 -8.44 4.33
N ARG A 329 -26.45 -8.58 3.12
CA ARG A 329 -25.35 -9.49 2.75
C ARG A 329 -24.16 -8.68 2.32
N LEU A 330 -23.01 -8.97 2.93
CA LEU A 330 -21.72 -8.42 2.58
C LEU A 330 -20.92 -9.48 1.85
N THR A 331 -20.29 -9.14 0.72
CA THR A 331 -19.31 -10.00 0.02
C THR A 331 -17.94 -9.42 0.24
N PHE A 332 -16.96 -10.27 0.53
CA PHE A 332 -15.58 -9.89 0.82
C PHE A 332 -14.65 -10.27 -0.33
N ASN A 333 -13.54 -9.53 -0.47
CA ASN A 333 -12.47 -9.83 -1.41
C ASN A 333 -11.75 -11.16 -1.12
N GLN A 334 -11.86 -11.69 0.09
CA GLN A 334 -11.21 -12.93 0.55
C GLN A 334 -12.03 -13.62 1.62
N PRO A 335 -11.75 -14.92 1.92
CA PRO A 335 -12.36 -15.59 3.05
C PRO A 335 -12.02 -14.92 4.38
N ILE A 336 -13.01 -14.65 5.21
CA ILE A 336 -12.86 -14.05 6.54
C ILE A 336 -12.79 -15.10 7.63
N ASN A 337 -12.17 -14.74 8.76
CA ASN A 337 -12.04 -15.62 9.90
C ASN A 337 -13.39 -15.87 10.57
N GLU A 338 -13.58 -17.05 11.15
CA GLU A 338 -14.81 -17.42 11.89
C GLU A 338 -15.13 -16.44 13.04
N ASN A 339 -14.11 -15.79 13.62
CA ASN A 339 -14.32 -14.76 14.63
C ASN A 339 -15.06 -13.51 14.12
N ALA A 340 -15.25 -13.38 12.80
CA ALA A 340 -16.01 -12.30 12.19
C ALA A 340 -17.54 -12.42 12.38
N ASN A 341 -18.03 -13.47 13.05
CA ASN A 341 -19.44 -13.64 13.41
C ASN A 341 -19.93 -12.70 14.53
N LYS A 342 -19.06 -11.81 15.04
CA LYS A 342 -19.36 -10.90 16.14
C LYS A 342 -19.96 -9.58 15.62
N PRO A 343 -21.19 -9.20 16.05
CA PRO A 343 -21.86 -7.98 15.59
C PRO A 343 -21.08 -6.69 15.79
N GLN A 344 -20.26 -6.59 16.84
CA GLN A 344 -19.46 -5.41 17.17
C GLN A 344 -18.35 -5.11 16.14
N LEU A 345 -18.02 -6.06 15.27
CA LEU A 345 -17.03 -5.87 14.21
C LEU A 345 -17.61 -5.12 12.99
N TYR A 346 -18.92 -4.91 12.98
CA TYR A 346 -19.62 -4.25 11.88
C TYR A 346 -20.31 -3.00 12.38
N GLU A 347 -20.05 -1.91 11.71
CA GLU A 347 -20.73 -0.65 12.00
C GLU A 347 -21.49 -0.16 10.77
N VAL A 348 -22.81 -0.12 10.87
CA VAL A 348 -23.69 0.41 9.82
C VAL A 348 -24.16 1.80 10.22
N ARG A 349 -23.94 2.81 9.35
CA ARG A 349 -24.35 4.20 9.59
C ARG A 349 -25.13 4.78 8.42
N SER A 350 -26.09 5.61 8.72
CA SER A 350 -26.75 6.48 7.73
C SER A 350 -25.81 7.62 7.33
N LYS A 351 -25.77 7.97 6.04
CA LYS A 351 -25.02 9.13 5.52
C LYS A 351 -25.80 10.46 5.60
N ASP A 352 -26.96 10.48 6.20
CA ASP A 352 -27.69 11.73 6.37
C ASP A 352 -27.07 12.61 7.45
N ILE A 353 -27.65 13.82 7.60
CA ILE A 353 -27.17 14.84 8.55
C ILE A 353 -27.10 14.37 10.02
N TRP A 354 -27.83 13.30 10.37
CA TRP A 354 -27.87 12.74 11.72
C TRP A 354 -26.84 11.63 11.94
N ASN A 355 -26.26 11.07 10.90
CA ASN A 355 -25.22 10.03 10.94
C ASN A 355 -25.50 8.92 11.99
N TRP A 356 -26.77 8.49 12.09
CA TRP A 356 -27.16 7.53 13.11
C TRP A 356 -26.62 6.12 12.83
N ARG A 357 -26.30 5.46 13.91
CA ARG A 357 -25.86 4.08 13.90
C ARG A 357 -27.06 3.15 13.81
N VAL A 358 -27.03 2.19 12.88
CA VAL A 358 -27.96 1.08 12.77
C VAL A 358 -27.40 -0.09 13.57
N GLN A 359 -28.15 -0.61 14.52
CA GLN A 359 -27.70 -1.71 15.36
C GLN A 359 -27.60 -3.00 14.55
N VAL A 360 -26.43 -3.67 14.60
CA VAL A 360 -26.23 -5.03 14.11
C VAL A 360 -26.58 -5.98 15.24
N LYS A 361 -27.52 -6.91 15.00
CA LYS A 361 -28.05 -7.85 15.99
C LYS A 361 -27.30 -9.17 15.98
N SER A 362 -27.14 -9.75 14.78
CA SER A 362 -26.44 -11.00 14.56
C SER A 362 -25.69 -10.99 13.24
N VAL A 363 -24.71 -11.85 13.10
CA VAL A 363 -23.90 -12.07 11.89
C VAL A 363 -23.78 -13.56 11.66
N THR A 364 -24.06 -14.00 10.44
CA THR A 364 -23.88 -15.37 9.98
C THR A 364 -22.90 -15.38 8.82
N ILE A 365 -21.83 -16.15 8.93
CA ILE A 365 -20.82 -16.29 7.88
C ILE A 365 -21.19 -17.52 7.03
N SER A 366 -21.05 -17.41 5.71
CA SER A 366 -21.24 -18.53 4.77
C SER A 366 -20.16 -19.61 4.92
N GLU A 367 -20.42 -20.80 4.42
CA GLU A 367 -19.47 -21.93 4.47
C GLU A 367 -18.15 -21.62 3.73
N ASP A 368 -18.21 -20.87 2.64
CA ASP A 368 -17.03 -20.41 1.89
C ASP A 368 -16.29 -19.24 2.58
N ALA A 369 -16.84 -18.74 3.69
CA ALA A 369 -16.34 -17.62 4.46
C ALA A 369 -16.17 -16.31 3.65
N ARG A 370 -16.72 -16.22 2.43
CA ARG A 370 -16.63 -15.03 1.57
C ARG A 370 -17.82 -14.09 1.70
N THR A 371 -18.88 -14.52 2.36
CA THR A 371 -20.06 -13.68 2.60
C THR A 371 -20.45 -13.68 4.07
N ALA A 372 -20.95 -12.54 4.54
CA ALA A 372 -21.57 -12.39 5.85
C ALA A 372 -22.97 -11.83 5.72
N GLU A 373 -23.95 -12.48 6.34
CA GLU A 373 -25.30 -11.99 6.45
C GLU A 373 -25.50 -11.32 7.82
N LEU A 374 -25.86 -10.05 7.80
CA LEU A 374 -26.09 -9.23 8.98
C LEU A 374 -27.60 -9.08 9.23
N GLU A 375 -28.08 -9.48 10.38
CA GLU A 375 -29.38 -9.03 10.89
C GLU A 375 -29.21 -7.71 11.62
N ILE A 376 -29.99 -6.72 11.20
CA ILE A 376 -29.84 -5.34 11.64
C ILE A 376 -31.19 -4.74 12.08
N GLU A 377 -31.16 -3.54 12.65
CA GLU A 377 -32.37 -2.73 12.75
C GLU A 377 -32.90 -2.38 11.36
N PRO A 378 -34.24 -2.21 11.20
CA PRO A 378 -34.83 -1.93 9.91
C PRO A 378 -34.25 -0.70 9.21
N LEU A 379 -33.85 -0.87 7.94
CA LEU A 379 -33.37 0.20 7.09
C LEU A 379 -34.54 0.98 6.45
N TYR A 380 -34.24 2.21 6.12
CA TYR A 380 -35.14 3.12 5.43
C TYR A 380 -34.44 3.69 4.20
N LYS A 381 -35.23 4.26 3.27
CA LYS A 381 -34.70 4.91 2.08
C LYS A 381 -33.60 5.93 2.44
N GLY A 382 -32.44 5.78 1.84
CA GLY A 382 -31.28 6.64 2.09
C GLY A 382 -29.95 5.99 1.72
N ASP A 383 -28.87 6.73 1.93
CA ASP A 383 -27.51 6.29 1.71
C ASP A 383 -26.90 5.84 3.06
N TYR A 384 -26.14 4.74 3.01
CA TYR A 384 -25.55 4.11 4.18
C TYR A 384 -24.09 3.75 3.94
N THR A 385 -23.35 3.59 5.03
CA THR A 385 -22.00 3.03 5.06
C THR A 385 -21.96 1.80 5.95
N VAL A 386 -21.17 0.82 5.55
CA VAL A 386 -20.72 -0.29 6.41
C VAL A 386 -19.23 -0.11 6.63
N ALA A 387 -18.81 0.00 7.87
CA ALA A 387 -17.41 -0.03 8.29
C ALA A 387 -17.11 -1.36 8.96
N LEU A 388 -15.91 -1.89 8.68
CA LEU A 388 -15.39 -3.08 9.34
C LEU A 388 -14.44 -2.64 10.45
N ASN A 389 -14.54 -3.27 11.62
CA ASN A 389 -13.66 -3.00 12.73
C ASN A 389 -12.91 -4.27 13.17
N ARG A 390 -11.65 -4.42 12.73
CA ARG A 390 -10.80 -5.55 13.06
C ARG A 390 -11.33 -6.92 12.61
N VAL A 391 -12.01 -6.96 11.47
CA VAL A 391 -12.31 -8.22 10.79
C VAL A 391 -11.02 -8.75 10.20
N SER A 392 -10.63 -9.98 10.55
CA SER A 392 -9.43 -10.64 10.03
C SER A 392 -9.75 -11.61 8.89
N GLY A 393 -8.80 -11.81 7.99
CA GLY A 393 -8.86 -12.88 7.00
C GLY A 393 -8.71 -14.26 7.65
N LYS A 394 -9.23 -15.29 6.97
CA LYS A 394 -9.15 -16.68 7.45
C LYS A 394 -7.69 -17.15 7.58
N MET A 395 -6.82 -16.69 6.70
CA MET A 395 -5.43 -17.15 6.57
C MET A 395 -4.41 -16.24 7.26
N SER A 396 -4.79 -15.05 7.72
CA SER A 396 -3.91 -14.16 8.47
C SER A 396 -4.68 -13.38 9.53
N ALA A 397 -4.47 -13.73 10.78
CA ALA A 397 -5.02 -12.99 11.92
C ALA A 397 -4.38 -11.60 12.10
N ALA A 398 -3.20 -11.38 11.53
CA ALA A 398 -2.48 -10.10 11.60
C ALA A 398 -3.08 -9.04 10.66
N ASN A 399 -3.59 -9.46 9.49
CA ASN A 399 -4.21 -8.55 8.53
C ASN A 399 -5.68 -8.30 8.87
N VAL A 400 -5.93 -7.24 9.63
CA VAL A 400 -7.27 -6.85 10.05
C VAL A 400 -7.75 -5.61 9.32
N SER A 401 -9.04 -5.57 9.00
CA SER A 401 -9.69 -4.37 8.48
C SER A 401 -9.61 -3.23 9.49
N SER A 402 -9.56 -2.01 9.01
CA SER A 402 -9.64 -0.81 9.84
C SER A 402 -11.03 -0.19 9.78
N SER A 403 -11.38 0.63 10.77
CA SER A 403 -12.64 1.39 10.75
C SER A 403 -12.72 2.43 9.61
N ARG A 404 -11.63 2.64 8.87
CA ARG A 404 -11.58 3.48 7.67
C ARG A 404 -12.02 2.71 6.42
N ASP A 405 -11.96 1.36 6.45
CA ASP A 405 -12.38 0.52 5.34
C ASP A 405 -13.90 0.48 5.30
N THR A 406 -14.50 1.37 4.51
CA THR A 406 -15.94 1.55 4.44
C THR A 406 -16.48 1.23 3.06
N ALA A 407 -17.56 0.43 3.01
CA ALA A 407 -18.36 0.25 1.80
C ALA A 407 -19.63 1.10 1.88
N THR A 408 -20.04 1.68 0.75
CA THR A 408 -21.25 2.49 0.67
C THR A 408 -22.34 1.75 -0.10
N PHE A 409 -23.60 1.89 0.34
CA PHE A 409 -24.74 1.31 -0.36
C PHE A 409 -25.96 2.22 -0.24
N LYS A 410 -26.92 2.01 -1.11
CA LYS A 410 -28.14 2.82 -1.18
C LYS A 410 -29.38 1.96 -1.06
N VAL A 411 -30.31 2.39 -0.21
CA VAL A 411 -31.63 1.79 -0.05
C VAL A 411 -32.64 2.66 -0.77
N PHE A 412 -33.30 2.10 -1.77
CA PHE A 412 -34.28 2.83 -2.62
C PHE A 412 -35.73 2.70 -2.15
N VAL A 413 -36.01 1.64 -1.39
CA VAL A 413 -37.33 1.29 -0.88
C VAL A 413 -37.43 1.59 0.61
N TRP A 414 -38.63 1.43 1.19
CA TRP A 414 -38.99 1.65 2.60
C TRP A 414 -38.83 3.11 3.04
N PRO A 415 -39.80 3.98 2.66
CA PRO A 415 -39.81 5.37 3.08
C PRO A 415 -39.85 5.48 4.62
N ARG A 416 -39.28 6.55 5.14
CA ARG A 416 -39.32 6.87 6.57
C ARG A 416 -40.74 7.21 6.96
N ASP A 417 -41.31 6.46 7.86
CA ASP A 417 -42.68 6.65 8.38
C ASP A 417 -42.66 7.40 9.73
N ARG A 418 -43.85 7.72 10.24
CA ARG A 418 -43.98 8.39 11.54
C ARG A 418 -43.40 7.56 12.70
N ALA A 419 -43.50 6.24 12.63
CA ALA A 419 -42.94 5.34 13.64
C ALA A 419 -41.42 5.45 13.71
N PHE A 420 -40.74 5.62 12.56
CA PHE A 420 -39.30 5.87 12.50
C PHE A 420 -38.90 7.12 13.27
N TYR A 421 -39.57 8.24 12.99
CA TYR A 421 -39.27 9.50 13.65
C TYR A 421 -39.54 9.42 15.16
N PHE A 422 -40.68 8.80 15.54
CA PHE A 422 -41.04 8.66 16.95
C PHE A 422 -40.02 7.79 17.70
N ALA A 423 -39.60 6.66 17.13
CA ALA A 423 -38.62 5.78 17.77
C ALA A 423 -37.25 6.45 17.99
N ARG A 424 -36.81 7.27 17.02
CA ARG A 424 -35.50 7.94 17.06
C ARG A 424 -35.49 9.23 17.88
N PHE A 425 -36.57 9.99 17.82
CA PHE A 425 -36.63 11.33 18.44
C PHE A 425 -37.40 11.36 19.75
N ARG A 426 -37.92 10.23 20.26
CA ARG A 426 -38.67 10.20 21.52
C ARG A 426 -37.91 10.82 22.71
N VAL A 427 -36.62 10.53 22.85
CA VAL A 427 -35.80 11.08 23.95
C VAL A 427 -35.51 12.57 23.78
N PRO A 428 -34.99 13.06 22.62
CA PRO A 428 -34.87 14.47 22.36
C PRO A 428 -36.19 15.26 22.50
N LEU A 429 -37.30 14.69 22.01
CA LEU A 429 -38.63 15.32 22.15
C LEU A 429 -39.08 15.39 23.62
N LEU A 430 -38.81 14.37 24.41
CA LEU A 430 -39.09 14.35 25.83
C LEU A 430 -38.27 15.41 26.57
N ILE A 431 -36.98 15.51 26.28
CA ILE A 431 -36.11 16.56 26.85
C ILE A 431 -36.60 17.96 26.47
N ALA A 432 -36.94 18.16 25.17
CA ALA A 432 -37.47 19.43 24.71
C ALA A 432 -38.81 19.80 25.41
N ALA A 433 -39.68 18.82 25.59
CA ALA A 433 -40.97 19.01 26.30
C ALA A 433 -40.74 19.37 27.76
N VAL A 434 -39.79 18.69 28.48
CA VAL A 434 -39.44 19.03 29.87
C VAL A 434 -38.86 20.44 29.98
N LEU A 435 -37.94 20.81 29.08
CA LEU A 435 -37.36 22.16 29.04
C LEU A 435 -38.44 23.20 28.78
N LEU A 436 -39.38 22.94 27.86
CA LEU A 436 -40.51 23.83 27.57
C LEU A 436 -41.40 24.01 28.82
N LEU A 437 -41.70 22.94 29.55
CA LEU A 437 -42.49 22.97 30.78
C LEU A 437 -41.79 23.78 31.88
N VAL A 438 -40.44 23.61 32.01
CA VAL A 438 -39.65 24.40 32.97
C VAL A 438 -39.65 25.88 32.59
N LEU A 439 -39.51 26.21 31.28
CA LEU A 439 -39.60 27.60 30.80
C LEU A 439 -40.97 28.21 31.03
N LEU A 440 -42.05 27.49 30.74
CA LEU A 440 -43.42 27.92 30.96
C LEU A 440 -43.70 28.10 32.47
N GLY A 441 -43.23 27.17 33.30
CA GLY A 441 -43.35 27.24 34.75
C GLY A 441 -42.59 28.44 35.34
N SER A 442 -41.37 28.70 34.89
CA SER A 442 -40.57 29.85 35.30
C SER A 442 -41.24 31.17 34.84
N TRP A 443 -41.71 31.24 33.60
CA TRP A 443 -42.43 32.43 33.10
C TRP A 443 -43.71 32.70 33.87
N TRP A 444 -44.46 31.65 34.21
CA TRP A 444 -45.68 31.77 35.00
C TRP A 444 -45.39 32.22 36.42
N GLY A 445 -44.33 31.69 37.01
CA GLY A 445 -43.84 32.11 38.35
C GLY A 445 -43.42 33.58 38.39
N VAL A 446 -42.66 34.05 37.37
CA VAL A 446 -42.31 35.47 37.23
C VAL A 446 -43.55 36.36 37.06
N ARG A 447 -44.50 35.90 36.23
CA ARG A 447 -45.75 36.64 35.97
C ARG A 447 -46.63 36.74 37.26
N ARG A 448 -46.66 35.68 38.06
CA ARG A 448 -47.36 35.63 39.33
C ARG A 448 -46.72 36.57 40.34
N ARG A 449 -45.38 36.53 40.48
CA ARG A 449 -44.62 37.45 41.37
C ARG A 449 -44.80 38.92 40.97
N ARG A 450 -44.87 39.25 39.68
CA ARG A 450 -45.15 40.60 39.20
C ARG A 450 -46.55 41.06 39.61
N LYS A 451 -47.56 40.20 39.49
CA LYS A 451 -48.92 40.52 39.91
C LYS A 451 -49.01 40.76 41.43
N ASP A 452 -48.35 39.90 42.21
CA ASP A 452 -48.31 40.04 43.68
C ASP A 452 -47.55 41.28 44.09
N PHE A 453 -46.48 41.66 43.42
CA PHE A 453 -45.74 42.89 43.64
C PHE A 453 -46.62 44.16 43.35
N PHE A 454 -47.32 44.19 42.23
CA PHE A 454 -48.25 45.26 41.87
C PHE A 454 -49.41 45.33 42.83
N ARG A 455 -49.88 44.25 43.34
CA ARG A 455 -50.96 44.22 44.33
C ARG A 455 -50.52 44.85 45.69
N ARG A 456 -49.34 44.44 46.14
CA ARG A 456 -48.77 45.04 47.39
C ARG A 456 -48.46 46.49 47.20
N SER A 457 -47.92 46.93 46.09
CA SER A 457 -47.64 48.39 45.90
C SER A 457 -48.87 49.26 45.79
N ILE A 458 -50.01 48.69 45.39
CA ILE A 458 -51.28 49.40 45.40
C ILE A 458 -51.85 49.45 46.82
N GLU A 459 -51.77 48.35 47.59
CA GLU A 459 -52.25 48.32 48.99
C GLU A 459 -51.44 49.27 49.85
N GLU A 460 -50.10 49.37 49.69
CA GLU A 460 -49.27 50.36 50.44
C GLU A 460 -49.60 51.81 50.08
N ARG A 461 -50.04 52.14 48.87
CA ARG A 461 -50.43 53.50 48.50
C ARG A 461 -51.81 53.88 48.98
N TRP A 462 -52.69 52.94 49.38
CA TRP A 462 -53.99 53.25 49.94
C TRP A 462 -53.97 53.34 51.48
N LEU A 463 -52.87 52.93 52.09
CA LEU A 463 -52.67 53.01 53.59
C LEU A 463 -51.78 54.16 54.03
N SER A 464 -51.21 54.90 53.09
CA SER A 464 -50.47 56.15 53.32
C SER A 464 -51.36 57.38 52.99
#